data_b7da95979aaa09bd5618b7f20a83435a
#
_entry.id   b7da95979aaa09bd5618b7f20a83435a
#
_cell.length_a   1.000
_cell.length_b   1.000
_cell.length_c   1.000
_cell.angle_alpha   90.00
_cell.angle_beta   90.00
_cell.angle_gamma   90.00
#
_symmetry.space_group_name_H-M   'P 1'
#
loop_
_entity.id
_entity.type
_entity.pdbx_description
1 polymer ?
#
loop_
_entity_poly.entity_id
_entity_poly.type
_entity_poly.pdbx_seq_one_letter_code
_entity_poly.pdbx_strand_id
1 'polypeptide(L)'
;MRKLLTIIALAFALTAPALAQNTSPKINKKNLVIKEWNTDPRSGKKVLDHVTTYDADGKKIEEIEYSSEGQKWRKRFEYGPDGKCVKEMVYNERNRLDTVKKYEYNEFGRKKTQYNYNAKGKLLTVKVFEYLTEDA
;
A
#
# COMPACT_ATOMS: atom_id res chain seq x y z
N MET A 1 -79.46 17.49 4.02
CA MET A 1 -78.28 17.26 4.94
C MET A 1 -77.20 16.57 4.16
N ARG A 2 -76.19 17.30 3.78
CA ARG A 2 -75.00 16.75 3.07
C ARG A 2 -73.88 16.53 4.07
N LYS A 3 -73.47 15.27 4.31
CA LYS A 3 -72.34 14.92 5.14
C LYS A 3 -71.06 15.12 4.34
N LEU A 4 -70.26 16.06 4.73
CA LEU A 4 -68.91 16.22 4.25
C LEU A 4 -67.98 15.10 4.84
N LEU A 5 -67.45 14.24 3.97
CA LEU A 5 -66.42 13.30 4.34
C LEU A 5 -65.07 14.01 4.17
N THR A 6 -64.40 14.27 5.28
CA THR A 6 -63.04 14.80 5.27
C THR A 6 -62.08 13.62 5.12
N ILE A 7 -61.39 13.53 3.98
CA ILE A 7 -60.33 12.56 3.76
C ILE A 7 -59.04 13.16 4.31
N ILE A 8 -58.54 12.59 5.40
CA ILE A 8 -57.21 12.90 5.94
C ILE A 8 -56.19 12.05 5.18
N ALA A 9 -55.45 12.68 4.28
CA ALA A 9 -54.32 12.03 3.62
C ALA A 9 -53.11 12.01 4.59
N LEU A 10 -52.81 10.83 5.09
CA LEU A 10 -51.61 10.61 5.92
C LEU A 10 -50.41 10.48 4.98
N ALA A 11 -49.58 11.54 4.90
CA ALA A 11 -48.33 11.49 4.18
C ALA A 11 -47.28 10.73 5.02
N PHE A 12 -46.95 9.49 4.63
CA PHE A 12 -45.79 8.77 5.14
C PHE A 12 -44.56 9.36 4.54
N ALA A 13 -43.81 10.16 5.33
CA ALA A 13 -42.46 10.54 5.00
C ALA A 13 -41.53 9.33 5.20
N LEU A 14 -41.13 8.69 4.11
CA LEU A 14 -40.04 7.71 4.12
C LEU A 14 -38.73 8.43 4.37
N THR A 15 -38.34 8.50 5.62
CA THR A 15 -36.94 8.86 5.97
C THR A 15 -36.04 7.67 5.66
N ALA A 16 -35.32 7.73 4.53
CA ALA A 16 -34.28 6.78 4.23
C ALA A 16 -33.20 6.94 5.30
N PRO A 17 -32.68 5.84 5.93
CA PRO A 17 -31.58 5.92 6.82
C PRO A 17 -30.36 6.38 6.01
N ALA A 18 -29.78 7.52 6.37
CA ALA A 18 -28.48 7.92 5.87
C ALA A 18 -27.48 6.84 6.26
N LEU A 19 -26.98 6.09 5.29
CA LEU A 19 -25.84 5.20 5.48
C LEU A 19 -24.69 6.09 5.89
N ALA A 20 -24.38 6.10 7.19
CA ALA A 20 -23.15 6.71 7.68
C ALA A 20 -22.00 5.97 7.00
N GLN A 21 -21.36 6.62 6.03
CA GLN A 21 -20.09 6.15 5.49
C GLN A 21 -19.11 6.15 6.64
N ASN A 22 -18.75 4.97 7.15
CA ASN A 22 -17.65 4.76 8.07
C ASN A 22 -16.35 5.09 7.32
N THR A 23 -16.02 6.36 7.19
CA THR A 23 -14.70 6.81 6.79
C THR A 23 -13.80 6.62 8.00
N SER A 24 -13.13 5.47 8.06
CA SER A 24 -12.03 5.28 9.02
C SER A 24 -11.06 6.45 8.85
N PRO A 25 -10.66 7.14 9.95
CA PRO A 25 -9.73 8.26 9.85
C PRO A 25 -8.43 7.77 9.19
N LYS A 26 -7.98 8.46 8.12
CA LYS A 26 -6.72 8.15 7.47
C LYS A 26 -5.58 8.36 8.46
N ILE A 27 -4.80 7.31 8.72
CA ILE A 27 -3.60 7.39 9.56
C ILE A 27 -2.60 8.35 8.90
N ASN A 28 -2.07 9.30 9.69
CA ASN A 28 -0.97 10.13 9.24
C ASN A 28 0.30 9.27 9.14
N LYS A 29 0.84 9.14 7.94
CA LYS A 29 2.02 8.30 7.66
C LYS A 29 3.36 8.99 7.88
N LYS A 30 3.38 10.27 8.28
CA LYS A 30 4.64 10.99 8.53
C LYS A 30 5.40 10.35 9.69
N ASN A 31 6.63 9.89 9.41
CA ASN A 31 7.49 9.20 10.37
C ASN A 31 6.82 8.00 11.07
N LEU A 32 5.85 7.38 10.38
CA LEU A 32 5.12 6.24 10.92
C LEU A 32 5.98 4.97 10.83
N VAL A 33 5.96 4.16 11.88
CA VAL A 33 6.49 2.80 11.88
C VAL A 33 5.33 1.86 12.23
N ILE A 34 5.06 0.91 11.33
CA ILE A 34 4.06 -0.13 11.56
C ILE A 34 4.81 -1.42 11.90
N LYS A 35 4.46 -2.05 13.02
CA LYS A 35 4.95 -3.37 13.42
C LYS A 35 3.78 -4.35 13.43
N GLU A 36 3.92 -5.43 12.69
CA GLU A 36 2.96 -6.52 12.61
C GLU A 36 3.48 -7.71 13.40
N TRP A 37 2.63 -8.28 14.26
CA TRP A 37 2.99 -9.36 15.15
C TRP A 37 2.10 -10.58 14.92
N ASN A 38 2.72 -11.75 14.79
CA ASN A 38 2.01 -13.02 14.86
C ASN A 38 1.94 -13.49 16.31
N THR A 39 0.75 -13.90 16.74
CA THR A 39 0.54 -14.45 18.08
C THR A 39 0.19 -15.93 17.96
N ASP A 40 0.95 -16.77 18.64
CA ASP A 40 0.59 -18.19 18.78
C ASP A 40 -0.65 -18.31 19.66
N PRO A 41 -1.78 -18.85 19.16
CA PRO A 41 -3.02 -18.94 19.94
C PRO A 41 -2.94 -19.89 21.14
N ARG A 42 -1.97 -20.80 21.15
CA ARG A 42 -1.78 -21.77 22.24
C ARG A 42 -0.95 -21.19 23.38
N SER A 43 0.19 -20.59 23.07
CA SER A 43 1.14 -20.07 24.07
C SER A 43 0.96 -18.58 24.36
N GLY A 44 0.25 -17.82 23.50
CA GLY A 44 0.17 -16.36 23.55
C GLY A 44 1.48 -15.66 23.18
N LYS A 45 2.49 -16.40 22.72
CA LYS A 45 3.79 -15.84 22.31
C LYS A 45 3.63 -14.99 21.07
N LYS A 46 4.13 -13.74 21.13
CA LYS A 46 4.18 -12.82 20.00
C LYS A 46 5.54 -12.88 19.33
N VAL A 47 5.52 -12.98 18.00
CA VAL A 47 6.71 -12.94 17.16
C VAL A 47 6.53 -11.81 16.15
N LEU A 48 7.56 -10.97 16.01
CA LEU A 48 7.55 -9.91 15.00
C LEU A 48 7.55 -10.53 13.62
N ASP A 49 6.58 -10.15 12.78
CA ASP A 49 6.39 -10.68 11.43
C ASP A 49 6.85 -9.69 10.38
N HIS A 50 6.42 -8.44 10.50
CA HIS A 50 6.68 -7.43 9.49
C HIS A 50 6.87 -6.04 10.10
N VAL A 51 7.76 -5.24 9.52
CA VAL A 51 7.95 -3.84 9.88
C VAL A 51 7.95 -2.98 8.62
N THR A 52 7.13 -1.93 8.62
CA THR A 52 7.10 -0.92 7.56
C THR A 52 7.44 0.44 8.14
N THR A 53 8.38 1.15 7.52
CA THR A 53 8.81 2.48 7.94
C THR A 53 8.51 3.52 6.86
N TYR A 54 7.97 4.65 7.29
CA TYR A 54 7.67 5.82 6.43
C TYR A 54 8.53 7.01 6.84
N ASP A 55 8.88 7.85 5.86
CA ASP A 55 9.64 9.08 6.08
C ASP A 55 8.76 10.26 6.53
N ALA A 56 9.38 11.44 6.65
CA ALA A 56 8.72 12.68 7.04
C ALA A 56 7.64 13.15 6.03
N ASP A 57 7.70 12.70 4.79
CA ASP A 57 6.72 12.97 3.74
C ASP A 57 5.63 11.90 3.65
N GLY A 58 5.68 10.86 4.51
CA GLY A 58 4.75 9.77 4.53
C GLY A 58 4.95 8.74 3.42
N LYS A 59 6.15 8.67 2.84
CA LYS A 59 6.54 7.68 1.84
C LYS A 59 7.21 6.48 2.48
N LYS A 60 6.88 5.29 2.02
CA LYS A 60 7.49 4.05 2.53
C LYS A 60 8.98 3.99 2.11
N ILE A 61 9.88 4.02 3.08
CA ILE A 61 11.33 3.97 2.86
C ILE A 61 11.96 2.62 3.18
N GLU A 62 11.31 1.81 4.01
CA GLU A 62 11.83 0.50 4.38
C GLU A 62 10.70 -0.47 4.69
N GLU A 63 10.93 -1.74 4.41
CA GLU A 63 10.03 -2.85 4.68
C GLU A 63 10.88 -4.08 5.01
N ILE A 64 10.60 -4.72 6.16
CA ILE A 64 11.36 -5.88 6.64
C ILE A 64 10.37 -6.99 6.95
N GLU A 65 10.61 -8.17 6.42
CA GLU A 65 9.90 -9.39 6.78
C GLU A 65 10.79 -10.27 7.63
N TYR A 66 10.20 -10.82 8.68
CA TYR A 66 10.87 -11.71 9.63
C TYR A 66 10.31 -13.12 9.55
N SER A 67 11.16 -14.08 9.87
CA SER A 67 10.81 -15.47 10.15
C SER A 67 11.15 -15.79 11.60
N SER A 68 10.89 -17.04 12.02
CA SER A 68 11.32 -17.51 13.36
C SER A 68 12.83 -17.41 13.59
N GLU A 69 13.62 -17.35 12.53
CA GLU A 69 15.08 -17.30 12.55
C GLU A 69 15.66 -15.89 12.43
N GLY A 70 14.82 -14.87 12.32
CA GLY A 70 15.24 -13.47 12.16
C GLY A 70 14.78 -12.85 10.84
N GLN A 71 15.56 -11.91 10.33
CA GLN A 71 15.23 -11.26 9.05
C GLN A 71 15.18 -12.27 7.91
N LYS A 72 14.07 -12.27 7.18
CA LYS A 72 13.90 -13.05 5.95
C LYS A 72 14.40 -12.24 4.74
N TRP A 73 13.94 -10.99 4.64
CA TRP A 73 14.41 -10.01 3.68
C TRP A 73 14.17 -8.60 4.21
N ARG A 74 14.87 -7.62 3.63
CA ARG A 74 14.69 -6.19 3.85
C ARG A 74 14.68 -5.47 2.51
N LYS A 75 13.72 -4.56 2.31
CA LYS A 75 13.65 -3.68 1.15
C LYS A 75 13.83 -2.23 1.57
N ARG A 76 14.55 -1.48 0.77
CA ARG A 76 14.63 -0.03 0.88
C ARG A 76 14.20 0.62 -0.42
N PHE A 77 13.54 1.77 -0.30
CA PHE A 77 12.94 2.50 -1.42
C PHE A 77 13.52 3.90 -1.49
N GLU A 78 13.85 4.35 -2.70
CA GLU A 78 14.25 5.72 -3.00
C GLU A 78 13.26 6.34 -3.97
N TYR A 79 12.97 7.64 -3.76
CA TYR A 79 11.96 8.37 -4.53
C TYR A 79 12.60 9.52 -5.30
N GLY A 80 12.07 9.81 -6.50
CA GLY A 80 12.42 10.97 -7.29
C GLY A 80 11.71 12.24 -6.81
N PRO A 81 12.04 13.42 -7.42
CA PRO A 81 11.44 14.70 -7.07
C PRO A 81 9.93 14.76 -7.25
N ASP A 82 9.38 13.96 -8.18
CA ASP A 82 7.94 13.81 -8.44
C ASP A 82 7.22 12.90 -7.45
N GLY A 83 7.94 12.33 -6.48
CA GLY A 83 7.39 11.46 -5.46
C GLY A 83 7.20 10.00 -5.89
N LYS A 84 7.67 9.61 -7.07
CA LYS A 84 7.61 8.23 -7.54
C LYS A 84 8.84 7.44 -7.11
N CYS A 85 8.65 6.17 -6.76
CA CYS A 85 9.76 5.28 -6.43
C CYS A 85 10.62 5.04 -7.67
N VAL A 86 11.90 5.42 -7.60
CA VAL A 86 12.85 5.26 -8.69
C VAL A 86 13.82 4.10 -8.47
N LYS A 87 13.94 3.61 -7.23
CA LYS A 87 14.87 2.53 -6.88
C LYS A 87 14.34 1.70 -5.71
N GLU A 88 14.48 0.41 -5.82
CA GLU A 88 14.20 -0.57 -4.77
C GLU A 88 15.44 -1.45 -4.59
N MET A 89 15.93 -1.54 -3.36
CA MET A 89 17.06 -2.39 -2.98
C MET A 89 16.55 -3.51 -2.10
N VAL A 90 16.87 -4.75 -2.43
CA VAL A 90 16.49 -5.94 -1.67
C VAL A 90 17.71 -6.55 -1.02
N TYR A 91 17.63 -6.76 0.28
CA TYR A 91 18.64 -7.40 1.11
C TYR A 91 18.14 -8.77 1.58
N ASN A 92 19.03 -9.75 1.62
CA ASN A 92 18.71 -11.12 2.03
C ASN A 92 18.65 -11.28 3.57
N GLU A 93 18.51 -12.51 4.03
CA GLU A 93 18.47 -12.88 5.45
C GLU A 93 19.75 -12.51 6.23
N ARG A 94 20.87 -12.37 5.55
CA ARG A 94 22.17 -11.94 6.13
C ARG A 94 22.37 -10.43 6.03
N ASN A 95 21.33 -9.70 5.65
CA ASN A 95 21.38 -8.25 5.43
C ASN A 95 22.41 -7.81 4.38
N ARG A 96 22.69 -8.67 3.41
CA ARG A 96 23.52 -8.39 2.25
C ARG A 96 22.65 -8.01 1.07
N LEU A 97 23.07 -7.01 0.31
CA LEU A 97 22.40 -6.61 -0.91
C LEU A 97 22.31 -7.79 -1.88
N ASP A 98 21.12 -8.09 -2.35
CA ASP A 98 20.83 -9.19 -3.28
C ASP A 98 20.47 -8.64 -4.67
N THR A 99 19.46 -7.79 -4.76
CA THR A 99 19.01 -7.21 -6.03
C THR A 99 18.74 -5.72 -5.90
N VAL A 100 18.87 -5.02 -7.04
CA VAL A 100 18.48 -3.62 -7.18
C VAL A 100 17.56 -3.49 -8.39
N LYS A 101 16.41 -2.84 -8.19
CA LYS A 101 15.50 -2.48 -9.26
C LYS A 101 15.50 -0.98 -9.44
N LYS A 102 15.59 -0.52 -10.70
CA LYS A 102 15.42 0.89 -11.05
C LYS A 102 14.23 1.05 -11.97
N TYR A 103 13.46 2.11 -11.77
CA TYR A 103 12.22 2.36 -12.50
C TYR A 103 12.29 3.66 -13.30
N GLU A 104 11.78 3.62 -14.52
CA GLU A 104 11.45 4.78 -15.32
C GLU A 104 9.94 4.86 -15.51
N TYR A 105 9.42 6.07 -15.59
CA TYR A 105 7.99 6.36 -15.75
C TYR A 105 7.74 7.10 -17.05
N ASN A 106 6.56 6.87 -17.64
CA ASN A 106 6.11 7.60 -18.80
C ASN A 106 5.49 8.96 -18.38
N GLU A 107 5.06 9.75 -19.39
CA GLU A 107 4.44 11.06 -19.21
C GLU A 107 3.15 11.02 -18.37
N PHE A 108 2.45 9.87 -18.33
CA PHE A 108 1.23 9.65 -17.53
C PHE A 108 1.53 9.17 -16.10
N GLY A 109 2.81 9.09 -15.72
CA GLY A 109 3.23 8.64 -14.40
C GLY A 109 3.09 7.14 -14.16
N ARG A 110 3.02 6.33 -15.22
CA ARG A 110 3.02 4.86 -15.14
C ARG A 110 4.42 4.32 -15.43
N LYS A 111 4.75 3.17 -14.85
CA LYS A 111 6.04 2.52 -15.11
C LYS A 111 6.21 2.27 -16.61
N LYS A 112 7.31 2.75 -17.17
CA LYS A 112 7.72 2.53 -18.55
C LYS A 112 8.71 1.37 -18.63
N THR A 113 9.74 1.38 -17.79
CA THR A 113 10.82 0.41 -17.80
C THR A 113 11.24 0.07 -16.37
N GLN A 114 11.59 -1.18 -16.16
CA GLN A 114 12.20 -1.66 -14.92
C GLN A 114 13.50 -2.38 -15.26
N TYR A 115 14.60 -1.92 -14.66
CA TYR A 115 15.93 -2.51 -14.78
C TYR A 115 16.22 -3.31 -13.51
N ASN A 116 16.57 -4.58 -13.67
CA ASN A 116 16.92 -5.48 -12.57
C ASN A 116 18.40 -5.78 -12.59
N TYR A 117 19.08 -5.46 -11.49
CA TYR A 117 20.52 -5.64 -11.30
C TYR A 117 20.78 -6.67 -10.20
N ASN A 118 21.91 -7.39 -10.30
CA ASN A 118 22.41 -8.19 -9.21
C ASN A 118 23.16 -7.32 -8.17
N ALA A 119 23.63 -7.93 -7.08
CA ALA A 119 24.38 -7.25 -6.02
C ALA A 119 25.67 -6.57 -6.50
N LYS A 120 26.27 -7.06 -7.58
CA LYS A 120 27.49 -6.51 -8.18
C LYS A 120 27.25 -5.38 -9.17
N GLY A 121 25.98 -4.99 -9.38
CA GLY A 121 25.61 -3.95 -10.33
C GLY A 121 25.49 -4.41 -11.79
N LYS A 122 25.52 -5.73 -12.04
CA LYS A 122 25.32 -6.27 -13.38
C LYS A 122 23.82 -6.27 -13.72
N LEU A 123 23.47 -5.71 -14.87
CA LEU A 123 22.11 -5.77 -15.40
C LEU A 123 21.75 -7.21 -15.76
N LEU A 124 20.67 -7.72 -15.16
CA LEU A 124 20.17 -9.08 -15.39
C LEU A 124 19.02 -9.09 -16.41
N THR A 125 18.03 -8.23 -16.21
CA THR A 125 16.84 -8.16 -17.07
C THR A 125 16.34 -6.72 -17.18
N VAL A 126 15.66 -6.46 -18.30
CA VAL A 126 14.91 -5.22 -18.53
C VAL A 126 13.47 -5.61 -18.79
N LYS A 127 12.54 -5.07 -17.97
CA LYS A 127 11.10 -5.23 -18.17
C LYS A 127 10.53 -3.95 -18.77
N VAL A 128 9.82 -4.08 -19.88
CA VAL A 128 9.10 -2.99 -20.53
C VAL A 128 7.62 -3.16 -20.30
N PHE A 129 6.92 -2.07 -19.96
CA PHE A 129 5.48 -2.05 -19.69
C PHE A 129 4.75 -1.40 -20.88
N GLU A 130 3.77 -2.10 -21.41
CA GLU A 130 2.84 -1.60 -22.42
C GLU A 130 1.46 -1.45 -21.79
N TYR A 131 0.80 -0.33 -22.06
CA TYR A 131 -0.54 -0.02 -21.55
C TYR A 131 -1.50 0.11 -22.74
N LEU A 132 -2.34 -0.90 -22.92
CA LEU A 132 -3.30 -0.97 -24.02
C LEU A 132 -4.69 -0.66 -23.48
N THR A 133 -5.44 0.20 -24.15
CA THR A 133 -6.84 0.52 -23.86
C THR A 133 -7.73 0.06 -25.01
N GLU A 134 -8.95 -0.35 -24.70
CA GLU A 134 -9.91 -0.82 -25.73
C GLU A 134 -10.40 0.31 -26.66
N ASP A 135 -10.23 1.57 -26.23
CA ASP A 135 -10.71 2.76 -26.96
C ASP A 135 -9.62 3.43 -27.82
N ALA A 136 -8.55 2.73 -28.12
CA ALA A 136 -7.48 3.24 -28.97
C ALA A 136 -7.72 2.98 -30.47
#